data_078bbe1329f31dd53f4504b5d26ac92c
#
_entry.id   078bbe1329f31dd53f4504b5d26ac92c
#
_cell.length_a   1.000
_cell.length_b   1.000
_cell.length_c   1.000
_cell.angle_alpha   90.00
_cell.angle_beta   90.00
_cell.angle_gamma   90.00
#
_symmetry.space_group_name_H-M   'P 1'
#
loop_
_entity.id
_entity.type
_entity.pdbx_description
1 polymer ?
#
loop_
_entity_poly.entity_id
_entity_poly.type
_entity_poly.pdbx_seq_one_letter_code
_entity_poly.pdbx_strand_id
1 'polypeptide(L)'
;MICVDCTLGFLVQNQAVGKKEISHEVSFAEELVFFPIPVSSSDAGLTVSFVDTWNTSRTYGGDRLHEGCDIITSADTPGVYPVLSISDGVVEKLGWLELGGYRVGIRNESGLYLYYAHLESYSPGLKEGDLVSAGECIGFVGNTGYGEEGTTGKFVTHLHMGFYVPGTEGDTALNPYPYLVELEKKQLKYNYQEP
;
A
#
# COMPACT_ATOMS: atom_id res chain seq x y z
N MET A 1 47.13 36.31 -1.81
CA MET A 1 47.01 35.25 -2.82
C MET A 1 45.81 34.40 -2.47
N ILE A 2 44.85 34.43 -3.32
CA ILE A 2 43.42 34.22 -3.14
C ILE A 2 43.12 32.72 -3.06
N CYS A 3 42.34 32.34 -2.07
CA CYS A 3 41.73 31.01 -1.96
C CYS A 3 40.35 31.07 -2.63
N VAL A 4 40.19 30.44 -3.77
CA VAL A 4 38.93 30.20 -4.45
C VAL A 4 38.85 28.67 -4.62
N ASP A 5 37.85 28.05 -4.05
CA ASP A 5 37.23 26.77 -4.39
C ASP A 5 36.77 25.97 -3.15
N CYS A 6 35.69 26.44 -2.55
CA CYS A 6 34.94 25.58 -1.60
C CYS A 6 33.42 25.57 -1.82
N THR A 7 32.91 26.24 -2.86
CA THR A 7 31.47 26.39 -3.08
C THR A 7 30.89 25.52 -4.19
N LEU A 8 31.73 24.93 -5.06
CA LEU A 8 31.20 24.10 -6.17
C LEU A 8 30.89 22.63 -5.78
N GLY A 9 31.56 22.12 -4.75
CA GLY A 9 31.38 20.72 -4.34
C GLY A 9 30.01 20.42 -3.69
N PHE A 10 29.44 21.39 -2.95
CA PHE A 10 28.19 21.21 -2.22
C PHE A 10 26.96 21.26 -3.14
N LEU A 11 27.00 22.08 -4.20
CA LEU A 11 25.89 22.16 -5.16
C LEU A 11 25.82 20.98 -6.11
N VAL A 12 26.94 20.32 -6.41
CA VAL A 12 26.97 19.15 -7.29
C VAL A 12 26.46 17.90 -6.55
N GLN A 13 26.73 17.75 -5.25
CA GLN A 13 26.22 16.63 -4.45
C GLN A 13 24.69 16.70 -4.24
N ASN A 14 24.15 17.89 -3.96
CA ASN A 14 22.69 18.05 -3.80
C ASN A 14 21.91 17.85 -5.10
N GLN A 15 22.48 18.20 -6.26
CA GLN A 15 21.83 17.93 -7.55
C GLN A 15 21.85 16.45 -7.93
N ALA A 16 22.89 15.71 -7.54
CA ALA A 16 22.97 14.27 -7.81
C ALA A 16 22.01 13.45 -6.95
N VAL A 17 21.85 13.82 -5.66
CA VAL A 17 20.90 13.17 -4.73
C VAL A 17 19.47 13.43 -5.18
N GLY A 18 19.11 14.68 -5.47
CA GLY A 18 17.75 15.01 -5.93
C GLY A 18 17.39 14.37 -7.29
N LYS A 19 18.35 14.25 -8.22
CA LYS A 19 18.10 13.53 -9.49
C LYS A 19 17.93 12.03 -9.32
N LYS A 20 18.62 11.41 -8.37
CA LYS A 20 18.51 9.97 -8.11
C LYS A 20 17.17 9.64 -7.44
N GLU A 21 16.71 10.46 -6.50
CA GLU A 21 15.40 10.31 -5.86
C GLU A 21 14.27 10.51 -6.87
N ILE A 22 14.30 11.57 -7.68
CA ILE A 22 13.29 11.84 -8.72
C ILE A 22 13.25 10.70 -9.76
N SER A 23 14.39 10.15 -10.16
CA SER A 23 14.44 9.05 -11.12
C SER A 23 13.90 7.74 -10.55
N HIS A 24 13.98 7.51 -9.24
CA HIS A 24 13.44 6.34 -8.57
C HIS A 24 11.92 6.46 -8.39
N GLU A 25 11.42 7.63 -7.95
CA GLU A 25 9.98 7.92 -7.86
C GLU A 25 9.24 7.79 -9.20
N VAL A 26 9.82 8.30 -10.27
CA VAL A 26 9.24 8.18 -11.62
C VAL A 26 9.22 6.72 -12.09
N SER A 27 10.23 5.93 -11.73
CA SER A 27 10.34 4.53 -12.16
C SER A 27 9.23 3.65 -11.59
N PHE A 28 8.97 3.67 -10.28
CA PHE A 28 7.96 2.77 -9.69
C PHE A 28 6.51 3.22 -9.97
N ALA A 29 6.26 4.52 -10.18
CA ALA A 29 4.92 5.03 -10.48
C ALA A 29 4.36 4.46 -11.78
N GLU A 30 5.22 4.13 -12.76
CA GLU A 30 4.83 3.51 -14.02
C GLU A 30 4.42 2.02 -13.84
N GLU A 31 4.88 1.37 -12.79
CA GLU A 31 4.53 -0.01 -12.46
C GLU A 31 3.18 -0.12 -11.73
N LEU A 32 2.61 0.99 -11.25
CA LEU A 32 1.32 1.03 -10.59
C LEU A 32 0.20 1.10 -11.63
N VAL A 33 -0.58 0.03 -11.75
CA VAL A 33 -1.48 -0.17 -12.89
C VAL A 33 -2.95 0.05 -12.52
N PHE A 34 -3.43 -0.55 -11.41
CA PHE A 34 -4.83 -0.54 -11.03
C PHE A 34 -5.05 -0.05 -9.61
N PHE A 35 -6.25 0.42 -9.29
CA PHE A 35 -6.65 0.70 -7.92
C PHE A 35 -6.86 -0.61 -7.14
N PRO A 36 -6.50 -0.67 -5.83
CA PRO A 36 -6.49 -1.94 -5.09
C PRO A 36 -7.88 -2.53 -4.82
N ILE A 37 -8.95 -1.74 -4.90
CA ILE A 37 -10.31 -2.23 -4.73
C ILE A 37 -11.08 -1.98 -6.03
N PRO A 38 -11.54 -3.03 -6.73
CA PRO A 38 -12.27 -2.88 -7.98
C PRO A 38 -13.69 -2.31 -7.75
N VAL A 39 -14.35 -1.87 -8.81
CA VAL A 39 -15.78 -1.54 -8.78
C VAL A 39 -16.60 -2.84 -8.85
N SER A 40 -17.59 -2.99 -7.98
CA SER A 40 -18.52 -4.12 -8.07
C SER A 40 -19.33 -4.06 -9.36
N SER A 41 -19.37 -5.16 -10.11
CA SER A 41 -20.22 -5.31 -11.29
C SER A 41 -21.63 -5.79 -10.95
N SER A 42 -21.86 -6.29 -9.74
CA SER A 42 -23.12 -6.85 -9.27
C SER A 42 -23.91 -5.93 -8.33
N ASP A 43 -23.24 -5.02 -7.62
CA ASP A 43 -23.87 -4.08 -6.67
C ASP A 43 -23.17 -2.71 -6.70
N ALA A 44 -23.81 -1.71 -7.28
CA ALA A 44 -23.33 -0.34 -7.34
C ALA A 44 -23.32 0.38 -5.98
N GLY A 45 -23.94 -0.15 -4.95
CA GLY A 45 -23.89 0.37 -3.57
C GLY A 45 -22.59 0.04 -2.84
N LEU A 46 -21.84 -0.95 -3.31
CA LEU A 46 -20.53 -1.32 -2.75
C LEU A 46 -19.44 -0.39 -3.30
N THR A 47 -19.24 0.73 -2.60
CA THR A 47 -18.28 1.78 -2.96
C THR A 47 -17.19 1.89 -1.90
N VAL A 48 -16.16 2.65 -2.19
CA VAL A 48 -15.08 3.00 -1.24
C VAL A 48 -14.86 4.50 -1.22
N SER A 49 -14.22 4.98 -0.16
CA SER A 49 -13.79 6.37 -0.04
C SER A 49 -12.46 6.46 0.69
N PHE A 50 -11.64 7.44 0.37
CA PHE A 50 -10.39 7.69 1.07
C PHE A 50 -10.02 9.17 1.02
N VAL A 51 -9.25 9.59 1.99
CA VAL A 51 -8.67 10.94 2.09
C VAL A 51 -7.21 10.81 2.48
N ASP A 52 -6.43 11.88 2.34
CA ASP A 52 -5.05 11.87 2.79
C ASP A 52 -4.98 11.75 4.31
N THR A 53 -4.66 10.55 4.79
CA THR A 53 -4.44 10.24 6.20
C THR A 53 -2.96 10.06 6.56
N TRP A 54 -2.06 10.36 5.61
CA TRP A 54 -0.62 10.29 5.82
C TRP A 54 -0.17 11.17 6.98
N ASN A 55 0.72 10.62 7.82
CA ASN A 55 1.25 11.30 9.01
C ASN A 55 0.20 11.79 10.02
N THR A 56 -1.06 11.37 9.93
CA THR A 56 -2.02 11.62 11.01
C THR A 56 -1.67 10.81 12.25
N SER A 57 -1.89 11.38 13.44
CA SER A 57 -1.57 10.70 14.70
C SER A 57 -2.40 9.44 14.90
N ARG A 58 -1.75 8.38 15.40
CA ARG A 58 -2.34 7.12 15.82
C ARG A 58 -1.91 6.84 17.26
N THR A 59 -2.83 6.36 18.10
CA THR A 59 -2.58 6.16 19.54
C THR A 59 -2.59 4.69 19.97
N TYR A 60 -3.16 3.80 19.17
CA TYR A 60 -3.11 2.37 19.49
C TYR A 60 -1.68 1.81 19.35
N GLY A 61 -1.20 1.11 20.36
CA GLY A 61 0.17 0.59 20.40
C GLY A 61 1.25 1.63 20.71
N GLY A 62 0.84 2.84 21.18
CA GLY A 62 1.73 3.97 21.45
C GLY A 62 1.56 5.10 20.44
N ASP A 63 2.20 6.23 20.71
CA ASP A 63 2.16 7.39 19.82
C ASP A 63 2.99 7.09 18.56
N ARG A 64 2.33 7.12 17.40
CA ARG A 64 2.94 6.91 16.09
C ARG A 64 2.26 7.74 15.02
N LEU A 65 2.91 7.92 13.90
CA LEU A 65 2.33 8.51 12.70
C LEU A 65 1.77 7.41 11.77
N HIS A 66 0.76 7.75 11.01
CA HIS A 66 0.15 6.85 10.03
C HIS A 66 1.02 6.76 8.77
N GLU A 67 1.66 5.63 8.55
CA GLU A 67 2.51 5.36 7.39
C GLU A 67 1.69 4.69 6.28
N GLY A 68 0.64 5.36 5.81
CA GLY A 68 -0.23 4.81 4.79
C GLY A 68 -1.46 5.67 4.48
N CYS A 69 -2.39 5.08 3.76
CA CYS A 69 -3.70 5.63 3.45
C CYS A 69 -4.77 4.56 3.69
N ASP A 70 -5.84 4.93 4.39
CA ASP A 70 -6.95 4.03 4.70
C ASP A 70 -8.06 4.20 3.66
N ILE A 71 -8.43 3.12 2.98
CA ILE A 71 -9.51 3.06 1.99
C ILE A 71 -10.73 2.42 2.67
N ILE A 72 -11.69 3.25 3.05
CA ILE A 72 -12.87 2.86 3.81
C ILE A 72 -13.95 2.30 2.88
N THR A 73 -14.53 1.16 3.25
CA THR A 73 -15.63 0.52 2.51
C THR A 73 -17.00 1.08 2.93
N SER A 74 -17.94 1.22 1.99
CA SER A 74 -19.30 1.70 2.29
C SER A 74 -20.11 0.68 3.09
N ALA A 75 -19.89 -0.60 2.90
CA ALA A 75 -20.42 -1.66 3.74
C ALA A 75 -19.35 -2.04 4.78
N ASP A 76 -19.69 -1.87 6.08
CA ASP A 76 -18.84 -2.29 7.20
C ASP A 76 -18.97 -3.80 7.42
N THR A 77 -18.63 -4.57 6.38
CA THR A 77 -18.73 -6.04 6.39
C THR A 77 -17.42 -6.64 5.86
N PRO A 78 -16.62 -7.29 6.73
CA PRO A 78 -15.41 -7.98 6.33
C PRO A 78 -15.67 -9.06 5.26
N GLY A 79 -14.71 -9.25 4.35
CA GLY A 79 -14.75 -10.30 3.34
C GLY A 79 -15.58 -9.99 2.08
N VAL A 80 -16.24 -8.81 2.01
CA VAL A 80 -17.07 -8.44 0.85
C VAL A 80 -16.27 -7.86 -0.31
N TYR A 81 -15.26 -7.04 -0.02
CA TYR A 81 -14.50 -6.32 -1.04
C TYR A 81 -13.21 -7.05 -1.38
N PRO A 82 -13.01 -7.48 -2.64
CA PRO A 82 -11.74 -8.07 -3.04
C PRO A 82 -10.63 -7.01 -3.03
N VAL A 83 -9.41 -7.47 -2.71
CA VAL A 83 -8.19 -6.68 -2.77
C VAL A 83 -7.34 -7.18 -3.92
N LEU A 84 -6.96 -6.28 -4.81
CA LEU A 84 -6.14 -6.57 -5.98
C LEU A 84 -4.71 -6.05 -5.78
N SER A 85 -3.73 -6.78 -6.33
CA SER A 85 -2.39 -6.24 -6.48
C SER A 85 -2.42 -5.03 -7.42
N ILE A 86 -1.81 -3.90 -7.01
CA ILE A 86 -1.76 -2.69 -7.83
C ILE A 86 -0.63 -2.71 -8.84
N SER A 87 0.30 -3.66 -8.74
CA SER A 87 1.43 -3.88 -9.65
C SER A 87 1.71 -5.37 -9.83
N ASP A 88 2.51 -5.71 -10.82
CA ASP A 88 3.23 -6.97 -10.83
C ASP A 88 4.23 -7.02 -9.67
N GLY A 89 4.55 -8.21 -9.16
CA GLY A 89 5.55 -8.35 -8.11
C GLY A 89 5.63 -9.73 -7.49
N VAL A 90 6.38 -9.82 -6.41
CA VAL A 90 6.56 -11.04 -5.62
C VAL A 90 5.92 -10.84 -4.25
N VAL A 91 5.14 -11.79 -3.78
CA VAL A 91 4.67 -11.82 -2.38
C VAL A 91 5.88 -12.02 -1.47
N GLU A 92 6.36 -10.92 -0.89
CA GLU A 92 7.54 -10.94 -0.02
C GLU A 92 7.17 -11.33 1.40
N LYS A 93 5.98 -10.92 1.85
CA LYS A 93 5.48 -11.16 3.20
C LYS A 93 4.00 -11.49 3.21
N LEU A 94 3.65 -12.49 4.01
CA LEU A 94 2.27 -12.89 4.30
C LEU A 94 2.16 -13.20 5.81
N GLY A 95 0.98 -13.04 6.40
CA GLY A 95 0.71 -13.43 7.79
C GLY A 95 0.27 -12.28 8.67
N TRP A 96 0.27 -12.51 9.97
CA TRP A 96 -0.23 -11.61 11.00
C TRP A 96 0.82 -10.63 11.49
N LEU A 97 0.37 -9.39 11.72
CA LEU A 97 1.07 -8.39 12.53
C LEU A 97 0.10 -7.82 13.56
N GLU A 98 0.58 -7.55 14.78
CA GLU A 98 -0.25 -7.03 15.88
C GLU A 98 -1.06 -5.80 15.48
N LEU A 99 -0.47 -4.83 14.80
CA LEU A 99 -1.15 -3.62 14.33
C LEU A 99 -1.91 -3.85 13.03
N GLY A 100 -1.31 -4.50 12.05
CA GLY A 100 -1.84 -4.63 10.69
C GLY A 100 -2.81 -5.79 10.48
N GLY A 101 -2.94 -6.70 11.45
CA GLY A 101 -3.75 -7.91 11.26
C GLY A 101 -3.19 -8.84 10.18
N TYR A 102 -4.05 -9.52 9.44
CA TYR A 102 -3.64 -10.24 8.25
C TYR A 102 -3.20 -9.26 7.17
N ARG A 103 -1.97 -9.47 6.67
CA ARG A 103 -1.35 -8.57 5.69
C ARG A 103 -0.69 -9.32 4.56
N VAL A 104 -0.64 -8.68 3.39
CA VAL A 104 0.18 -9.07 2.24
C VAL A 104 1.18 -7.95 1.97
N GLY A 105 2.43 -8.31 1.75
CA GLY A 105 3.48 -7.41 1.30
C GLY A 105 3.99 -7.86 -0.07
N ILE A 106 3.93 -7.02 -1.07
CA ILE A 106 4.36 -7.30 -2.44
C ILE A 106 5.50 -6.36 -2.78
N ARG A 107 6.60 -6.92 -3.29
CA ARG A 107 7.70 -6.12 -3.83
C ARG A 107 7.69 -6.18 -5.34
N ASN A 108 7.61 -5.02 -5.98
CA ASN A 108 7.65 -4.88 -7.43
C ASN A 108 9.10 -4.86 -7.97
N GLU A 109 9.27 -4.78 -9.29
CA GLU A 109 10.58 -4.83 -9.95
C GLU A 109 11.46 -3.63 -9.58
N SER A 110 10.90 -2.43 -9.44
CA SER A 110 11.64 -1.23 -9.02
C SER A 110 12.04 -1.23 -7.54
N GLY A 111 11.59 -2.22 -6.76
CA GLY A 111 11.90 -2.38 -5.35
C GLY A 111 10.89 -1.72 -4.41
N LEU A 112 9.82 -1.09 -4.91
CA LEU A 112 8.75 -0.57 -4.07
C LEU A 112 8.05 -1.74 -3.34
N TYR A 113 7.97 -1.64 -2.01
CA TYR A 113 7.22 -2.57 -1.19
C TYR A 113 5.81 -2.02 -0.95
N LEU A 114 4.82 -2.77 -1.38
CA LEU A 114 3.40 -2.48 -1.30
C LEU A 114 2.79 -3.28 -0.15
N TYR A 115 2.28 -2.60 0.84
CA TYR A 115 1.74 -3.19 2.06
C TYR A 115 0.22 -3.06 2.08
N TYR A 116 -0.47 -4.21 2.13
CA TYR A 116 -1.92 -4.35 2.20
C TYR A 116 -2.27 -4.96 3.56
N ALA A 117 -3.00 -4.24 4.40
CA ALA A 117 -3.27 -4.68 5.77
C ALA A 117 -4.75 -4.64 6.14
N HIS A 118 -5.06 -5.19 7.31
CA HIS A 118 -6.40 -5.40 7.86
C HIS A 118 -7.28 -6.34 7.03
N LEU A 119 -6.66 -7.28 6.29
CA LEU A 119 -7.39 -8.22 5.45
C LEU A 119 -8.25 -9.17 6.31
N GLU A 120 -9.40 -9.58 5.79
CA GLU A 120 -10.22 -10.66 6.36
C GLU A 120 -9.62 -12.03 6.04
N SER A 121 -9.19 -12.21 4.80
CA SER A 121 -8.60 -13.46 4.31
C SER A 121 -7.70 -13.21 3.11
N TYR A 122 -6.88 -14.20 2.79
CA TYR A 122 -6.07 -14.24 1.57
C TYR A 122 -6.81 -14.94 0.44
N SER A 123 -6.43 -14.68 -0.80
CA SER A 123 -6.81 -15.51 -1.94
C SER A 123 -6.37 -16.97 -1.71
N PRO A 124 -7.18 -17.97 -2.11
CA PRO A 124 -6.86 -19.36 -1.91
C PRO A 124 -5.50 -19.75 -2.51
N GLY A 125 -4.62 -20.31 -1.70
CA GLY A 125 -3.31 -20.81 -2.12
C GLY A 125 -2.20 -19.75 -2.19
N LEU A 126 -2.49 -18.47 -1.96
CA LEU A 126 -1.47 -17.41 -1.91
C LEU A 126 -0.43 -17.67 -0.82
N LYS A 127 0.86 -17.56 -1.15
CA LYS A 127 1.98 -17.78 -0.23
C LYS A 127 3.16 -16.87 -0.54
N GLU A 128 4.06 -16.73 0.43
CA GLU A 128 5.33 -16.02 0.22
C GLU A 128 6.15 -16.68 -0.90
N GLY A 129 6.71 -15.86 -1.77
CA GLY A 129 7.46 -16.25 -2.97
C GLY A 129 6.63 -16.35 -4.24
N ASP A 130 5.29 -16.30 -4.18
CA ASP A 130 4.45 -16.30 -5.37
C ASP A 130 4.63 -15.02 -6.18
N LEU A 131 4.61 -15.19 -7.51
CA LEU A 131 4.49 -14.08 -8.45
C LEU A 131 3.01 -13.71 -8.57
N VAL A 132 2.71 -12.43 -8.48
CA VAL A 132 1.37 -11.87 -8.69
C VAL A 132 1.40 -10.83 -9.79
N SER A 133 0.32 -10.77 -10.55
CA SER A 133 0.15 -9.77 -11.61
C SER A 133 -0.71 -8.59 -11.11
N ALA A 134 -0.51 -7.43 -11.71
CA ALA A 134 -1.39 -6.29 -11.50
C ALA A 134 -2.85 -6.66 -11.81
N GLY A 135 -3.77 -6.37 -10.88
CA GLY A 135 -5.17 -6.75 -11.00
C GLY A 135 -5.51 -8.15 -10.49
N GLU A 136 -4.53 -8.95 -10.08
CA GLU A 136 -4.79 -10.24 -9.45
C GLU A 136 -5.35 -10.06 -8.04
N CYS A 137 -6.38 -10.86 -7.69
CA CYS A 137 -6.96 -10.85 -6.36
C CYS A 137 -6.01 -11.52 -5.36
N ILE A 138 -5.60 -10.78 -4.33
CA ILE A 138 -4.69 -11.24 -3.28
C ILE A 138 -5.37 -11.51 -1.94
N GLY A 139 -6.63 -11.13 -1.79
CA GLY A 139 -7.41 -11.32 -0.56
C GLY A 139 -8.67 -10.47 -0.53
N PHE A 140 -9.22 -10.31 0.66
CA PHE A 140 -10.46 -9.56 0.89
C PHE A 140 -10.27 -8.56 2.03
N VAL A 141 -10.91 -7.38 1.90
CA VAL A 141 -10.87 -6.33 2.92
C VAL A 141 -11.53 -6.82 4.21
N GLY A 142 -10.91 -6.50 5.33
CA GLY A 142 -11.40 -6.86 6.65
C GLY A 142 -11.29 -5.73 7.67
N ASN A 143 -11.24 -6.12 8.94
CA ASN A 143 -11.02 -5.25 10.09
C ASN A 143 -10.15 -5.94 11.15
N THR A 144 -9.22 -6.77 10.69
CA THR A 144 -8.28 -7.54 11.53
C THR A 144 -7.12 -6.69 12.03
N GLY A 145 -6.59 -7.00 13.20
CA GLY A 145 -5.46 -6.32 13.81
C GLY A 145 -5.77 -5.70 15.16
N TYR A 146 -4.83 -4.92 15.66
CA TYR A 146 -4.88 -4.26 16.97
C TYR A 146 -5.02 -5.28 18.11
N GLY A 147 -4.16 -6.33 18.07
CA GLY A 147 -4.09 -7.36 19.09
C GLY A 147 -3.43 -8.66 18.63
N GLU A 148 -3.63 -9.71 19.42
CA GLU A 148 -3.16 -11.06 19.10
C GLU A 148 -3.81 -11.59 17.82
N GLU A 149 -3.21 -12.60 17.19
CA GLU A 149 -3.72 -13.18 15.94
C GLU A 149 -5.19 -13.58 16.05
N GLY A 150 -5.98 -13.16 15.07
CA GLY A 150 -7.42 -13.35 15.02
C GLY A 150 -8.24 -12.22 15.65
N THR A 151 -7.60 -11.16 16.18
CA THR A 151 -8.34 -9.98 16.67
C THR A 151 -9.01 -9.25 15.52
N THR A 152 -10.35 -8.99 15.64
CA THR A 152 -11.19 -8.31 14.66
C THR A 152 -12.09 -7.26 15.31
N GLY A 153 -12.69 -6.37 14.51
CA GLY A 153 -13.78 -5.49 14.96
C GLY A 153 -13.34 -4.34 15.87
N LYS A 154 -12.06 -3.97 15.90
CA LYS A 154 -11.57 -2.82 16.67
C LYS A 154 -11.81 -1.49 15.95
N PHE A 155 -12.07 -1.54 14.66
CA PHE A 155 -12.31 -0.40 13.77
C PHE A 155 -13.19 -0.84 12.58
N VAL A 156 -13.70 0.12 11.82
CA VAL A 156 -14.52 -0.13 10.63
C VAL A 156 -13.72 -0.86 9.56
N THR A 157 -14.42 -1.62 8.73
CA THR A 157 -13.83 -2.36 7.62
C THR A 157 -13.15 -1.40 6.63
N HIS A 158 -11.85 -1.59 6.41
CA HIS A 158 -11.07 -0.79 5.48
C HIS A 158 -9.82 -1.53 5.02
N LEU A 159 -9.26 -1.13 3.89
CA LEU A 159 -7.92 -1.52 3.45
C LEU A 159 -6.92 -0.43 3.85
N HIS A 160 -5.93 -0.79 4.65
CA HIS A 160 -4.77 0.05 4.85
C HIS A 160 -3.72 -0.22 3.77
N MET A 161 -3.32 0.81 3.03
CA MET A 161 -2.27 0.77 2.02
C MET A 161 -1.04 1.53 2.50
N GLY A 162 0.10 0.85 2.56
CA GLY A 162 1.42 1.44 2.81
C GLY A 162 2.35 1.28 1.61
N PHE A 163 3.12 2.30 1.30
CA PHE A 163 4.18 2.27 0.28
C PHE A 163 5.53 2.48 0.95
N TYR A 164 6.51 1.65 0.61
CA TYR A 164 7.85 1.75 1.19
C TYR A 164 8.90 1.61 0.09
N VAL A 165 9.78 2.58 0.01
CA VAL A 165 10.89 2.60 -0.96
C VAL A 165 12.18 2.14 -0.30
N PRO A 166 13.06 1.42 -1.01
CA PRO A 166 14.35 1.00 -0.47
C PRO A 166 15.20 2.20 -0.03
N GLY A 167 15.69 2.16 1.20
CA GLY A 167 16.60 3.15 1.76
C GLY A 167 17.93 2.52 2.19
N THR A 168 18.87 3.33 2.67
CA THR A 168 20.20 2.88 3.10
C THR A 168 20.19 2.12 4.42
N GLU A 169 19.20 2.36 5.26
CA GLU A 169 19.01 1.76 6.59
C GLU A 169 17.76 0.87 6.69
N GLY A 170 17.18 0.51 5.55
CA GLY A 170 15.92 -0.20 5.41
C GLY A 170 14.91 0.57 4.60
N ASP A 171 13.73 -0.01 4.40
CA ASP A 171 12.67 0.62 3.65
C ASP A 171 12.14 1.89 4.34
N THR A 172 11.86 2.93 3.57
CA THR A 172 11.32 4.21 4.05
C THR A 172 9.89 4.39 3.55
N ALA A 173 8.99 4.74 4.46
CA ALA A 173 7.59 4.97 4.12
C ALA A 173 7.41 6.18 3.20
N LEU A 174 6.51 6.06 2.23
CA LEU A 174 6.12 7.08 1.25
C LEU A 174 4.61 7.30 1.30
N ASN A 175 4.15 8.56 1.17
CA ASN A 175 2.73 8.84 1.12
C ASN A 175 2.06 8.18 -0.10
N PRO A 176 1.16 7.19 0.07
CA PRO A 176 0.50 6.52 -1.05
C PRO A 176 -0.64 7.33 -1.67
N TYR A 177 -1.18 8.33 -0.96
CA TYR A 177 -2.38 9.05 -1.35
C TYR A 177 -2.35 9.64 -2.77
N PRO A 178 -1.30 10.38 -3.21
CA PRO A 178 -1.25 10.93 -4.56
C PRO A 178 -1.34 9.86 -5.65
N TYR A 179 -0.73 8.69 -5.43
CA TYR A 179 -0.75 7.55 -6.36
C TYR A 179 -2.13 6.89 -6.38
N LEU A 180 -2.76 6.72 -5.22
CA LEU A 180 -4.11 6.15 -5.12
C LEU A 180 -5.16 7.02 -5.84
N VAL A 181 -5.04 8.35 -5.78
CA VAL A 181 -5.91 9.28 -6.53
C VAL A 181 -5.81 9.06 -8.04
N GLU A 182 -4.60 8.83 -8.56
CA GLU A 182 -4.42 8.53 -9.99
C GLU A 182 -4.91 7.12 -10.36
N LEU A 183 -4.70 6.13 -9.48
CA LEU A 183 -5.15 4.77 -9.68
C LEU A 183 -6.67 4.62 -9.60
N GLU A 184 -7.37 5.45 -8.82
CA GLU A 184 -8.84 5.44 -8.73
C GLU A 184 -9.49 5.58 -10.10
N LYS A 185 -8.85 6.31 -11.04
CA LYS A 185 -9.29 6.43 -12.43
C LYS A 185 -9.13 5.14 -13.24
N LYS A 186 -8.44 4.15 -12.70
CA LYS A 186 -8.10 2.87 -13.33
C LYS A 186 -8.66 1.67 -12.56
N GLN A 187 -9.85 1.82 -11.97
CA GLN A 187 -10.51 0.71 -11.29
C GLN A 187 -10.95 -0.36 -12.27
N LEU A 188 -10.66 -1.62 -11.94
CA LEU A 188 -11.22 -2.78 -12.64
C LEU A 188 -12.68 -2.99 -12.21
N LYS A 189 -13.45 -3.69 -13.05
CA LYS A 189 -14.78 -4.22 -12.68
C LYS A 189 -14.63 -5.68 -12.25
N TYR A 190 -15.21 -6.03 -11.12
CA TYR A 190 -15.11 -7.37 -10.54
C TYR A 190 -16.48 -7.84 -10.04
N ASN A 191 -16.75 -9.15 -10.18
CA ASN A 191 -17.93 -9.73 -9.59
C ASN A 191 -17.64 -10.12 -8.13
N TYR A 192 -18.19 -9.37 -7.18
CA TYR A 192 -17.94 -9.61 -5.74
C TYR A 192 -18.57 -10.89 -5.18
N GLN A 193 -19.43 -11.57 -5.96
CA GLN A 193 -20.11 -12.78 -5.53
C GLN A 193 -19.32 -14.07 -5.85
N GLU A 194 -18.22 -13.96 -6.57
CA GLU A 194 -17.35 -15.08 -6.92
C GLU A 194 -15.94 -14.82 -6.35
N PRO A 195 -15.52 -15.60 -5.33
CA PRO A 195 -14.14 -15.55 -4.81
C PRO A 195 -13.13 -16.05 -5.84
#